data_45ef6d3ef3e6e43fd996cd5430dc69e0
#
_entry.id   45ef6d3ef3e6e43fd996cd5430dc69e0
#
_cell.length_a   1.000
_cell.length_b   1.000
_cell.length_c   1.000
_cell.angle_alpha   90.00
_cell.angle_beta   90.00
_cell.angle_gamma   90.00
#
_symmetry.space_group_name_H-M   'P 1'
#
loop_
_entity.id
_entity.type
_entity.pdbx_description
1 polymer ?
#
loop_
_entity_poly.entity_id
_entity_poly.type
_entity_poly.pdbx_seq_one_letter_code
_entity_poly.pdbx_strand_id
1 'polypeptide(L)'
;MINSNNESIADILKSIDEGKTQLPDFQRGWVWEDGRIRALIASISNGYPIGAAMFLQTGGDDIRFKYRLFEGVDKSKVNVEPERLVLDGQQRNTSIYRSMYSKKAVETTDGKKNSIKRFYYLNIPRCLDTLTDRIDAVESIPEDKIVKENIGRDIRLDLSTREKEYAEHRFPLNIVFDSQEMMRWQRGYTRYHNSDDVDDNWDKFYDTVIAPMTKYQIPVIQIGNDVPKEAVCQVFENVNQGGVSLTVFELVTATFAADNFELRKDWAEIWKDLSTYRQLYYKRQKSFTGTDFLTALTLLASCLLYTSD
;
A
#
# COMPACT_ATOMS: atom_id res chain seq x y z
N MET A 1 21.42 3.79 13.45
CA MET A 1 21.88 2.38 13.25
C MET A 1 20.87 1.67 12.35
N ILE A 2 21.31 0.72 11.48
CA ILE A 2 20.42 -0.08 10.62
C ILE A 2 20.25 -1.45 11.25
N ASN A 3 19.00 -1.88 11.47
CA ASN A 3 18.65 -3.17 12.05
C ASN A 3 17.71 -3.94 11.11
N SER A 4 17.73 -5.27 11.21
CA SER A 4 16.81 -6.15 10.48
C SER A 4 16.14 -7.11 11.45
N ASN A 5 14.81 -7.17 11.40
CA ASN A 5 13.97 -8.05 12.22
C ASN A 5 12.75 -8.50 11.43
N ASN A 6 11.97 -9.42 11.98
CA ASN A 6 10.66 -9.76 11.44
C ASN A 6 9.59 -9.06 12.27
N GLU A 7 8.60 -8.46 11.62
CA GLU A 7 7.43 -7.88 12.27
C GLU A 7 6.15 -8.57 11.81
N SER A 8 5.23 -8.76 12.75
CA SER A 8 3.89 -9.26 12.44
C SER A 8 3.16 -8.29 11.51
N ILE A 9 2.54 -8.84 10.47
CA ILE A 9 1.68 -8.05 9.58
C ILE A 9 0.56 -7.35 10.37
N ALA A 10 0.01 -8.00 11.39
CA ALA A 10 -1.04 -7.44 12.24
C ALA A 10 -0.55 -6.19 13.00
N ASP A 11 0.68 -6.20 13.51
CA ASP A 11 1.26 -5.06 14.22
C ASP A 11 1.55 -3.90 13.28
N ILE A 12 2.06 -4.20 12.07
CA ILE A 12 2.27 -3.18 11.03
C ILE A 12 0.94 -2.52 10.65
N LEU A 13 -0.12 -3.30 10.41
CA LEU A 13 -1.44 -2.77 10.04
C LEU A 13 -2.07 -1.94 11.15
N LYS A 14 -1.94 -2.38 12.39
CA LYS A 14 -2.38 -1.62 13.57
C LYS A 14 -1.64 -0.30 13.68
N SER A 15 -0.32 -0.31 13.52
CA SER A 15 0.52 0.90 13.55
C SER A 15 0.17 1.89 12.43
N ILE A 16 -0.22 1.38 11.24
CA ILE A 16 -0.74 2.19 10.13
C ILE A 16 -2.10 2.82 10.50
N ASP A 17 -3.02 2.03 11.05
CA ASP A 17 -4.36 2.51 11.44
C ASP A 17 -4.31 3.57 12.55
N GLU A 18 -3.39 3.40 13.50
CA GLU A 18 -3.12 4.36 14.56
C GLU A 18 -2.33 5.60 14.09
N GLY A 19 -1.84 5.62 12.85
CA GLY A 19 -1.03 6.71 12.28
C GLY A 19 0.40 6.78 12.81
N LYS A 20 0.86 5.78 13.53
CA LYS A 20 2.26 5.68 14.00
C LYS A 20 3.22 5.34 12.88
N THR A 21 2.77 4.58 11.89
CA THR A 21 3.48 4.33 10.65
C THR A 21 2.82 5.11 9.52
N GLN A 22 3.55 6.03 8.90
CA GLN A 22 3.04 6.89 7.83
C GLN A 22 3.94 6.84 6.59
N LEU A 23 3.55 7.54 5.55
CA LEU A 23 4.30 7.64 4.29
C LEU A 23 5.01 8.99 4.21
N PRO A 24 6.22 9.07 3.67
CA PRO A 24 6.77 10.34 3.23
C PRO A 24 5.86 10.97 2.16
N ASP A 25 5.63 12.28 2.26
CA ASP A 25 4.70 12.99 1.38
C ASP A 25 5.15 12.98 -0.10
N PHE A 26 6.44 12.90 -0.35
CA PHE A 26 7.02 12.87 -1.68
C PHE A 26 6.81 11.53 -2.42
N GLN A 27 6.50 10.43 -1.72
CA GLN A 27 6.20 9.16 -2.37
C GLN A 27 4.91 9.26 -3.19
N ARG A 28 4.89 8.59 -4.35
CA ARG A 28 3.71 8.53 -5.21
C ARG A 28 2.51 7.95 -4.46
N GLY A 29 1.30 8.29 -4.91
CA GLY A 29 0.07 7.67 -4.44
C GLY A 29 0.04 6.17 -4.71
N TRP A 30 -0.88 5.49 -4.06
CA TRP A 30 -1.13 4.08 -4.28
C TRP A 30 -1.82 3.84 -5.64
N VAL A 31 -1.31 2.87 -6.43
CA VAL A 31 -1.71 2.66 -7.83
C VAL A 31 -1.93 1.19 -8.20
N TRP A 32 -1.96 0.27 -7.22
CA TRP A 32 -2.11 -1.14 -7.53
C TRP A 32 -3.51 -1.46 -8.07
N GLU A 33 -3.53 -2.30 -9.11
CA GLU A 33 -4.72 -2.84 -9.72
C GLU A 33 -5.24 -4.09 -8.98
N ASP A 34 -6.51 -4.42 -9.18
CA ASP A 34 -7.23 -5.52 -8.54
C ASP A 34 -6.50 -6.87 -8.64
N GLY A 35 -5.97 -7.21 -9.81
CA GLY A 35 -5.24 -8.45 -10.02
C GLY A 35 -3.99 -8.58 -9.14
N ARG A 36 -3.25 -7.48 -8.92
CA ARG A 36 -2.07 -7.48 -8.03
C ARG A 36 -2.45 -7.62 -6.57
N ILE A 37 -3.57 -7.03 -6.16
CA ILE A 37 -4.08 -7.16 -4.78
C ILE A 37 -4.46 -8.62 -4.53
N ARG A 38 -5.19 -9.26 -5.45
CA ARG A 38 -5.55 -10.69 -5.36
C ARG A 38 -4.32 -11.59 -5.27
N ALA A 39 -3.31 -11.36 -6.12
CA ALA A 39 -2.06 -12.12 -6.09
C ALA A 39 -1.30 -11.96 -4.78
N LEU A 40 -1.28 -10.75 -4.19
CA LEU A 40 -0.68 -10.49 -2.89
C LEU A 40 -1.41 -11.23 -1.78
N ILE A 41 -2.74 -11.19 -1.75
CA ILE A 41 -3.57 -11.92 -0.78
C ILE A 41 -3.30 -13.43 -0.89
N ALA A 42 -3.27 -13.98 -2.10
CA ALA A 42 -2.96 -15.38 -2.36
C ALA A 42 -1.57 -15.76 -1.82
N SER A 43 -0.56 -14.92 -2.05
CA SER A 43 0.80 -15.15 -1.54
C SER A 43 0.85 -15.18 -0.01
N ILE A 44 0.19 -14.22 0.66
CA ILE A 44 0.13 -14.18 2.12
C ILE A 44 -0.60 -15.41 2.67
N SER A 45 -1.72 -15.83 2.06
CA SER A 45 -2.49 -16.99 2.50
C SER A 45 -1.76 -18.32 2.32
N ASN A 46 -0.78 -18.38 1.42
CA ASN A 46 0.09 -19.53 1.22
C ASN A 46 1.39 -19.45 2.05
N GLY A 47 1.59 -18.36 2.82
CA GLY A 47 2.84 -18.14 3.54
C GLY A 47 4.04 -17.82 2.63
N TYR A 48 3.81 -17.45 1.37
CA TYR A 48 4.89 -17.15 0.42
C TYR A 48 5.51 -15.77 0.69
N PRO A 49 6.83 -15.61 0.45
CA PRO A 49 7.48 -14.33 0.63
C PRO A 49 6.89 -13.23 -0.24
N ILE A 50 6.55 -12.09 0.36
CA ILE A 50 6.06 -10.90 -0.36
C ILE A 50 7.10 -9.78 -0.46
N GLY A 51 8.34 -10.04 -0.04
CA GLY A 51 9.44 -9.10 0.03
C GLY A 51 9.53 -8.40 1.39
N ALA A 52 10.63 -7.67 1.60
CA ALA A 52 10.87 -6.91 2.83
C ALA A 52 10.16 -5.55 2.81
N ALA A 53 9.91 -4.99 3.98
CA ALA A 53 9.54 -3.59 4.16
C ALA A 53 10.74 -2.82 4.73
N MET A 54 10.84 -1.52 4.43
CA MET A 54 11.87 -0.66 4.97
C MET A 54 11.23 0.55 5.66
N PHE A 55 11.64 0.78 6.90
CA PHE A 55 11.13 1.88 7.71
C PHE A 55 12.27 2.78 8.16
N LEU A 56 11.99 4.08 8.24
CA LEU A 56 12.85 5.09 8.84
C LEU A 56 12.22 5.57 10.15
N GLN A 57 12.94 5.50 11.24
CA GLN A 57 12.51 6.08 12.51
C GLN A 57 12.49 7.60 12.42
N THR A 58 11.44 8.21 12.99
CA THR A 58 11.30 9.67 13.12
C THR A 58 11.86 10.17 14.45
N GLY A 59 11.87 11.49 14.67
CA GLY A 59 12.30 12.11 15.93
C GLY A 59 13.79 12.41 16.03
N GLY A 60 14.57 12.26 14.96
CA GLY A 60 15.95 12.78 14.87
C GLY A 60 15.98 14.25 14.49
N ASP A 61 17.04 14.96 14.88
CA ASP A 61 17.19 16.39 14.61
C ASP A 61 17.45 16.69 13.12
N ASP A 62 18.09 15.75 12.41
CA ASP A 62 18.60 15.96 11.05
C ASP A 62 17.63 15.56 9.93
N ILE A 63 16.61 14.73 10.23
CA ILE A 63 15.72 14.18 9.21
C ILE A 63 14.26 14.50 9.54
N ARG A 64 13.73 15.53 8.91
CA ARG A 64 12.33 15.95 9.01
C ARG A 64 11.68 15.86 7.63
N PHE A 65 11.10 14.70 7.29
CA PHE A 65 10.28 14.60 6.09
C PHE A 65 8.84 15.01 6.39
N LYS A 66 8.19 15.75 5.49
CA LYS A 66 6.73 15.86 5.48
C LYS A 66 6.15 14.46 5.29
N TYR A 67 5.07 14.18 5.98
CA TYR A 67 4.45 12.87 6.01
C TYR A 67 2.95 12.96 5.75
N ARG A 68 2.39 11.85 5.33
CA ARG A 68 0.96 11.67 5.10
C ARG A 68 0.50 10.29 5.53
N LEU A 69 -0.77 10.17 5.85
CA LEU A 69 -1.39 8.89 6.18
C LEU A 69 -1.45 7.98 4.94
N PHE A 70 -1.50 6.68 5.18
CA PHE A 70 -1.82 5.70 4.16
C PHE A 70 -3.23 5.96 3.59
N GLU A 71 -3.41 5.62 2.31
CA GLU A 71 -4.72 5.66 1.68
C GLU A 71 -5.67 4.67 2.37
N GLY A 72 -6.84 5.17 2.77
CA GLY A 72 -7.86 4.38 3.48
C GLY A 72 -7.91 4.61 4.98
N VAL A 73 -6.85 5.14 5.60
CA VAL A 73 -6.84 5.53 7.02
C VAL A 73 -7.81 6.70 7.25
N ASP A 74 -8.53 6.65 8.35
CA ASP A 74 -9.48 7.69 8.73
C ASP A 74 -8.75 8.88 9.36
N LYS A 75 -8.58 9.95 8.58
CA LYS A 75 -7.90 11.18 9.01
C LYS A 75 -8.52 11.83 10.25
N SER A 76 -9.80 11.61 10.50
CA SER A 76 -10.50 12.19 11.66
C SER A 76 -10.11 11.54 12.99
N LYS A 77 -9.57 10.31 12.92
CA LYS A 77 -9.20 9.52 14.10
C LYS A 77 -7.71 9.61 14.45
N VAL A 78 -6.91 10.15 13.54
CA VAL A 78 -5.45 10.18 13.68
C VAL A 78 -4.98 11.62 13.82
N ASN A 79 -4.41 11.93 14.99
CA ASN A 79 -3.76 13.21 15.28
C ASN A 79 -2.46 12.95 16.03
N VAL A 80 -1.59 12.15 15.46
CA VAL A 80 -0.29 11.79 16.03
C VAL A 80 0.83 11.99 15.03
N GLU A 81 1.99 12.39 15.52
CA GLU A 81 3.21 12.34 14.72
C GLU A 81 3.63 10.89 14.51
N PRO A 82 4.13 10.55 13.31
CA PRO A 82 4.58 9.18 13.06
C PRO A 82 5.81 8.82 13.89
N GLU A 83 5.85 7.60 14.37
CA GLU A 83 7.04 7.01 14.99
C GLU A 83 8.03 6.54 13.91
N ARG A 84 7.52 6.22 12.71
CA ARG A 84 8.31 5.76 11.56
C ARG A 84 7.64 6.05 10.22
N LEU A 85 8.46 6.18 9.17
CA LEU A 85 8.03 6.37 7.79
C LEU A 85 8.41 5.17 6.93
N VAL A 86 7.53 4.80 5.99
CA VAL A 86 7.79 3.69 5.07
C VAL A 86 8.64 4.17 3.90
N LEU A 87 9.84 3.63 3.75
CA LEU A 87 10.74 3.92 2.65
C LEU A 87 10.51 2.96 1.46
N ASP A 88 10.31 1.66 1.76
CA ASP A 88 9.91 0.65 0.76
C ASP A 88 8.80 -0.24 1.30
N GLY A 89 8.03 -0.80 0.37
CA GLY A 89 6.86 -1.62 0.67
C GLY A 89 5.55 -0.84 0.76
N GLN A 90 5.53 0.47 0.45
CA GLN A 90 4.33 1.32 0.48
C GLN A 90 3.13 0.65 -0.24
N GLN A 91 3.30 0.27 -1.49
CA GLN A 91 2.21 -0.27 -2.31
C GLN A 91 1.64 -1.56 -1.72
N ARG A 92 2.50 -2.45 -1.21
CA ARG A 92 2.11 -3.70 -0.56
C ARG A 92 1.37 -3.44 0.75
N ASN A 93 1.96 -2.67 1.65
CA ASN A 93 1.36 -2.36 2.94
C ASN A 93 0.01 -1.64 2.78
N THR A 94 -0.11 -0.69 1.83
CA THR A 94 -1.39 -0.04 1.52
C THR A 94 -2.42 -1.05 1.01
N SER A 95 -2.01 -1.97 0.13
CA SER A 95 -2.91 -2.99 -0.42
C SER A 95 -3.42 -3.94 0.67
N ILE A 96 -2.54 -4.40 1.55
CA ILE A 96 -2.89 -5.27 2.68
C ILE A 96 -3.83 -4.54 3.65
N TYR A 97 -3.47 -3.30 4.03
CA TYR A 97 -4.29 -2.49 4.92
C TYR A 97 -5.70 -2.28 4.35
N ARG A 98 -5.81 -1.87 3.10
CA ARG A 98 -7.09 -1.57 2.47
C ARG A 98 -7.96 -2.81 2.24
N SER A 99 -7.35 -3.95 1.88
CA SER A 99 -8.09 -5.17 1.53
C SER A 99 -8.43 -6.06 2.73
N MET A 100 -7.60 -6.04 3.78
CA MET A 100 -7.67 -7.02 4.87
C MET A 100 -7.92 -6.40 6.25
N TYR A 101 -7.75 -5.08 6.42
CA TYR A 101 -7.89 -4.39 7.71
C TYR A 101 -8.98 -3.31 7.68
N SER A 102 -8.98 -2.47 6.65
CA SER A 102 -9.98 -1.41 6.48
C SER A 102 -11.38 -1.99 6.28
N LYS A 103 -12.39 -1.34 6.87
CA LYS A 103 -13.80 -1.72 6.69
C LYS A 103 -14.43 -1.11 5.44
N LYS A 104 -13.69 -0.28 4.69
CA LYS A 104 -14.15 0.40 3.47
C LYS A 104 -13.80 -0.40 2.23
N ALA A 105 -14.61 -0.27 1.18
CA ALA A 105 -14.28 -0.84 -0.13
C ALA A 105 -12.96 -0.26 -0.66
N VAL A 106 -12.17 -1.10 -1.29
CA VAL A 106 -10.90 -0.72 -1.91
C VAL A 106 -11.18 -0.06 -3.25
N GLU A 107 -10.85 1.22 -3.37
CA GLU A 107 -10.85 1.90 -4.67
C GLU A 107 -9.56 1.51 -5.41
N THR A 108 -9.69 0.87 -6.55
CA THR A 108 -8.61 0.33 -7.38
C THR A 108 -8.98 0.40 -8.86
N THR A 109 -8.19 -0.23 -9.72
CA THR A 109 -8.48 -0.33 -11.15
C THR A 109 -8.56 -1.78 -11.60
N ASP A 110 -9.38 -2.04 -12.62
CA ASP A 110 -9.39 -3.32 -13.32
C ASP A 110 -8.23 -3.41 -14.33
N GLY A 111 -8.07 -4.57 -15.00
CA GLY A 111 -7.06 -4.78 -16.04
C GLY A 111 -7.22 -3.87 -17.28
N LYS A 112 -8.33 -3.14 -17.41
CA LYS A 112 -8.61 -2.14 -18.45
C LYS A 112 -8.42 -0.71 -17.95
N LYS A 113 -7.90 -0.54 -16.72
CA LYS A 113 -7.70 0.75 -16.03
C LYS A 113 -8.99 1.50 -15.70
N ASN A 114 -10.15 0.85 -15.68
CA ASN A 114 -11.37 1.47 -15.16
C ASN A 114 -11.29 1.52 -13.64
N SER A 115 -11.74 2.63 -13.04
CA SER A 115 -11.86 2.75 -11.59
C SER A 115 -12.97 1.84 -11.08
N ILE A 116 -12.66 1.04 -10.07
CA ILE A 116 -13.59 0.09 -9.45
C ILE A 116 -13.46 0.13 -7.93
N LYS A 117 -14.53 -0.25 -7.22
CA LYS A 117 -14.55 -0.41 -5.77
C LYS A 117 -14.82 -1.85 -5.40
N ARG A 118 -13.97 -2.45 -4.56
CA ARG A 118 -13.98 -3.89 -4.28
C ARG A 118 -13.87 -4.21 -2.80
N PHE A 119 -14.56 -5.29 -2.40
CA PHE A 119 -14.26 -6.07 -1.21
C PHE A 119 -13.63 -7.40 -1.62
N TYR A 120 -12.77 -7.95 -0.78
CA TYR A 120 -12.09 -9.21 -1.05
C TYR A 120 -12.62 -10.30 -0.12
N TYR A 121 -12.86 -11.46 -0.70
CA TYR A 121 -13.37 -12.64 -0.01
C TYR A 121 -12.52 -13.86 -0.32
N LEU A 122 -12.49 -14.80 0.61
CA LEU A 122 -11.95 -16.15 0.39
C LEU A 122 -13.11 -17.12 0.19
N ASN A 123 -13.05 -17.86 -0.91
CA ASN A 123 -13.95 -18.97 -1.18
C ASN A 123 -13.45 -20.20 -0.42
N ILE A 124 -14.10 -20.56 0.68
CA ILE A 124 -13.67 -21.64 1.59
C ILE A 124 -13.47 -22.97 0.86
N PRO A 125 -14.46 -23.50 0.10
CA PRO A 125 -14.28 -24.72 -0.67
C PRO A 125 -13.07 -24.69 -1.61
N ARG A 126 -12.87 -23.59 -2.35
CA ARG A 126 -11.72 -23.46 -3.26
C ARG A 126 -10.40 -23.34 -2.51
N CYS A 127 -10.39 -22.76 -1.34
CA CYS A 127 -9.19 -22.70 -0.51
C CYS A 127 -8.75 -24.08 -0.02
N LEU A 128 -9.69 -25.00 0.17
CA LEU A 128 -9.43 -26.36 0.62
C LEU A 128 -9.20 -27.36 -0.50
N ASP A 129 -9.55 -27.00 -1.73
CA ASP A 129 -9.30 -27.82 -2.92
C ASP A 129 -7.82 -27.71 -3.34
N THR A 130 -7.11 -28.84 -3.29
CA THR A 130 -5.68 -28.91 -3.63
C THR A 130 -5.38 -28.71 -5.12
N LEU A 131 -6.38 -28.79 -5.98
CA LEU A 131 -6.25 -28.59 -7.42
C LEU A 131 -6.52 -27.14 -7.84
N THR A 132 -7.12 -26.34 -6.97
CA THR A 132 -7.43 -24.93 -7.24
C THR A 132 -6.23 -24.06 -6.87
N ASP A 133 -5.78 -23.20 -7.80
CA ASP A 133 -4.79 -22.18 -7.48
C ASP A 133 -5.38 -21.19 -6.46
N ARG A 134 -4.60 -20.83 -5.43
CA ARG A 134 -5.03 -19.93 -4.36
C ARG A 134 -5.54 -18.57 -4.88
N ILE A 135 -4.99 -18.08 -5.99
CA ILE A 135 -5.45 -16.81 -6.58
C ILE A 135 -6.91 -16.91 -7.06
N ASP A 136 -7.36 -18.09 -7.47
CA ASP A 136 -8.74 -18.32 -7.91
C ASP A 136 -9.72 -18.46 -6.74
N ALA A 137 -9.19 -18.77 -5.55
CA ALA A 137 -9.97 -18.76 -4.31
C ALA A 137 -10.13 -17.35 -3.71
N VAL A 138 -9.32 -16.36 -4.15
CA VAL A 138 -9.45 -14.95 -3.76
C VAL A 138 -10.43 -14.26 -4.71
N GLU A 139 -11.60 -13.92 -4.22
CA GLU A 139 -12.66 -13.28 -5.01
C GLU A 139 -12.71 -11.76 -4.76
N SER A 140 -12.79 -10.99 -5.85
CA SER A 140 -12.94 -9.53 -5.83
C SER A 140 -14.39 -9.18 -6.13
N ILE A 141 -15.09 -8.65 -5.14
CA ILE A 141 -16.54 -8.45 -5.14
C ILE A 141 -16.85 -6.95 -5.18
N PRO A 142 -17.82 -6.48 -5.99
CA PRO A 142 -18.22 -5.09 -6.05
C PRO A 142 -18.60 -4.50 -4.69
N GLU A 143 -18.60 -3.15 -4.56
CA GLU A 143 -18.92 -2.43 -3.31
C GLU A 143 -20.31 -2.76 -2.78
N ASP A 144 -21.31 -2.99 -3.66
CA ASP A 144 -22.67 -3.42 -3.29
C ASP A 144 -22.74 -4.89 -2.87
N LYS A 145 -21.61 -5.61 -2.93
CA LYS A 145 -21.45 -7.05 -2.64
C LYS A 145 -22.30 -7.98 -3.51
N ILE A 146 -22.71 -7.50 -4.70
CA ILE A 146 -23.53 -8.26 -5.64
C ILE A 146 -22.77 -8.40 -6.96
N VAL A 147 -22.54 -9.62 -7.40
CA VAL A 147 -21.95 -9.92 -8.72
C VAL A 147 -23.08 -10.22 -9.69
N LYS A 148 -23.15 -9.43 -10.77
CA LYS A 148 -24.16 -9.53 -11.80
C LYS A 148 -23.58 -10.06 -13.10
N GLU A 149 -24.38 -10.84 -13.81
CA GLU A 149 -24.09 -11.35 -15.16
C GLU A 149 -25.12 -10.84 -16.18
N ASN A 150 -24.95 -11.21 -17.45
CA ASN A 150 -25.86 -10.86 -18.54
C ASN A 150 -26.21 -9.37 -18.60
N ILE A 151 -25.19 -8.51 -18.53
CA ILE A 151 -25.33 -7.04 -18.56
C ILE A 151 -26.21 -6.55 -17.38
N GLY A 152 -26.00 -7.14 -16.21
CA GLY A 152 -26.67 -6.73 -14.96
C GLY A 152 -28.08 -7.30 -14.75
N ARG A 153 -28.55 -8.22 -15.61
CA ARG A 153 -29.90 -8.81 -15.51
C ARG A 153 -30.00 -9.91 -14.47
N ASP A 154 -28.96 -10.72 -14.36
CA ASP A 154 -28.96 -11.88 -13.47
C ASP A 154 -27.97 -11.68 -12.32
N ILE A 155 -28.37 -12.10 -11.13
CA ILE A 155 -27.47 -12.11 -9.95
C ILE A 155 -26.77 -13.46 -9.93
N ARG A 156 -25.44 -13.48 -10.09
CA ARG A 156 -24.61 -14.67 -9.97
C ARG A 156 -24.22 -14.96 -8.53
N LEU A 157 -23.95 -13.92 -7.74
CA LEU A 157 -23.51 -14.03 -6.36
C LEU A 157 -23.97 -12.81 -5.58
N ASP A 158 -24.54 -13.02 -4.42
CA ASP A 158 -25.00 -11.96 -3.52
C ASP A 158 -24.43 -12.21 -2.11
N LEU A 159 -23.55 -11.32 -1.66
CA LEU A 159 -22.91 -11.36 -0.35
C LEU A 159 -23.31 -10.14 0.50
N SER A 160 -24.47 -9.56 0.24
CA SER A 160 -24.92 -8.31 0.89
C SER A 160 -25.25 -8.46 2.36
N THR A 161 -25.50 -9.69 2.84
CA THR A 161 -25.72 -10.00 4.25
C THR A 161 -24.82 -11.13 4.74
N ARG A 162 -24.67 -11.26 6.06
CA ARG A 162 -23.87 -12.33 6.68
C ARG A 162 -24.41 -13.72 6.34
N GLU A 163 -25.73 -13.90 6.34
CA GLU A 163 -26.37 -15.17 6.01
C GLU A 163 -26.06 -15.60 4.58
N LYS A 164 -26.00 -14.64 3.63
CA LYS A 164 -25.60 -14.92 2.24
C LYS A 164 -24.10 -15.25 2.13
N GLU A 165 -23.25 -14.56 2.90
CA GLU A 165 -21.84 -14.92 3.00
C GLU A 165 -21.68 -16.37 3.48
N TYR A 166 -22.47 -16.80 4.49
CA TYR A 166 -22.47 -18.17 5.00
C TYR A 166 -22.97 -19.17 3.95
N ALA A 167 -24.13 -18.92 3.36
CA ALA A 167 -24.72 -19.79 2.34
C ALA A 167 -23.77 -20.07 1.18
N GLU A 168 -23.02 -19.05 0.78
CA GLU A 168 -22.08 -19.10 -0.35
C GLU A 168 -20.66 -19.53 0.07
N HIS A 169 -20.41 -19.80 1.36
CA HIS A 169 -19.11 -20.15 1.92
C HIS A 169 -18.02 -19.09 1.58
N ARG A 170 -18.34 -17.79 1.72
CA ARG A 170 -17.45 -16.67 1.41
C ARG A 170 -17.02 -15.95 2.67
N PHE A 171 -15.74 -16.11 3.04
CA PHE A 171 -15.15 -15.45 4.19
C PHE A 171 -14.67 -14.04 3.82
N PRO A 172 -15.16 -12.95 4.45
CA PRO A 172 -14.75 -11.59 4.14
C PRO A 172 -13.38 -11.28 4.74
N LEU A 173 -12.41 -10.86 3.89
CA LEU A 173 -11.02 -10.63 4.31
C LEU A 173 -10.85 -9.42 5.24
N ASN A 174 -11.73 -8.45 5.18
CA ASN A 174 -11.63 -7.24 6.00
C ASN A 174 -11.89 -7.48 7.50
N ILE A 175 -12.18 -8.72 7.92
CA ILE A 175 -12.31 -9.09 9.34
C ILE A 175 -11.17 -10.02 9.80
N VAL A 176 -10.25 -10.43 8.92
CA VAL A 176 -9.24 -11.45 9.24
C VAL A 176 -8.32 -11.06 10.40
N PHE A 177 -8.04 -9.76 10.57
CA PHE A 177 -7.25 -9.22 11.68
C PHE A 177 -8.10 -8.67 12.85
N ASP A 178 -9.41 -8.81 12.78
CA ASP A 178 -10.35 -8.46 13.85
C ASP A 178 -10.84 -9.74 14.52
N SER A 179 -10.17 -10.17 15.58
CA SER A 179 -10.44 -11.43 16.25
C SER A 179 -11.89 -11.56 16.76
N GLN A 180 -12.51 -10.45 17.16
CA GLN A 180 -13.89 -10.46 17.64
C GLN A 180 -14.89 -10.64 16.49
N GLU A 181 -14.72 -9.91 15.38
CA GLU A 181 -15.56 -10.02 14.20
C GLU A 181 -15.37 -11.38 13.51
N MET A 182 -14.14 -11.86 13.43
CA MET A 182 -13.85 -13.20 12.90
C MET A 182 -14.55 -14.30 13.72
N MET A 183 -14.46 -14.24 15.05
CA MET A 183 -15.14 -15.20 15.93
C MET A 183 -16.67 -15.12 15.83
N ARG A 184 -17.23 -13.91 15.68
CA ARG A 184 -18.67 -13.72 15.45
C ARG A 184 -19.09 -14.33 14.13
N TRP A 185 -18.31 -14.10 13.08
CA TRP A 185 -18.56 -14.65 11.75
C TRP A 185 -18.51 -16.17 11.77
N GLN A 186 -17.48 -16.77 12.37
CA GLN A 186 -17.35 -18.22 12.53
C GLN A 186 -18.59 -18.82 13.22
N ARG A 187 -18.96 -18.30 14.38
CA ARG A 187 -20.12 -18.81 15.13
C ARG A 187 -21.42 -18.70 14.33
N GLY A 188 -21.58 -17.64 13.53
CA GLY A 188 -22.72 -17.48 12.64
C GLY A 188 -22.69 -18.51 11.52
N TYR A 189 -21.55 -18.74 10.92
CA TYR A 189 -21.33 -19.69 9.83
C TYR A 189 -21.60 -21.14 10.25
N THR A 190 -21.01 -21.61 11.36
CA THR A 190 -21.22 -22.96 11.86
C THR A 190 -22.66 -23.17 12.29
N ARG A 191 -23.29 -22.19 12.98
CA ARG A 191 -24.69 -22.23 13.34
C ARG A 191 -25.65 -22.27 12.13
N TYR A 192 -25.32 -21.51 11.07
CA TYR A 192 -26.17 -21.47 9.87
C TYR A 192 -26.21 -22.81 9.16
N HIS A 193 -25.09 -23.48 9.02
CA HIS A 193 -25.01 -24.79 8.36
C HIS A 193 -25.41 -25.94 9.27
N ASN A 194 -25.11 -25.86 10.56
CA ASN A 194 -25.39 -26.88 11.57
C ASN A 194 -25.01 -28.30 11.11
N SER A 195 -23.73 -28.46 10.69
CA SER A 195 -23.20 -29.67 10.07
C SER A 195 -21.75 -29.89 10.50
N ASP A 196 -21.43 -31.10 10.95
CA ASP A 196 -20.10 -31.52 11.36
C ASP A 196 -19.09 -31.38 10.23
N ASP A 197 -19.45 -31.67 8.97
CA ASP A 197 -18.60 -31.50 7.79
C ASP A 197 -18.19 -30.03 7.57
N VAL A 198 -19.08 -29.09 7.89
CA VAL A 198 -18.81 -27.65 7.77
C VAL A 198 -17.89 -27.19 8.88
N ASP A 199 -18.03 -27.71 10.08
CA ASP A 199 -17.15 -27.41 11.21
C ASP A 199 -15.75 -27.97 10.96
N ASP A 200 -15.62 -29.20 10.46
CA ASP A 200 -14.33 -29.78 10.05
C ASP A 200 -13.66 -28.99 8.91
N ASN A 201 -14.43 -28.53 7.93
CA ASN A 201 -13.94 -27.70 6.85
C ASN A 201 -13.50 -26.32 7.34
N TRP A 202 -14.24 -25.73 8.30
CA TRP A 202 -13.82 -24.49 8.92
C TRP A 202 -12.49 -24.64 9.65
N ASP A 203 -12.33 -25.69 10.44
CA ASP A 203 -11.09 -25.93 11.19
C ASP A 203 -9.89 -26.08 10.23
N LYS A 204 -10.05 -26.89 9.17
CA LYS A 204 -9.03 -27.01 8.12
C LYS A 204 -8.72 -25.67 7.45
N PHE A 205 -9.76 -24.88 7.11
CA PHE A 205 -9.58 -23.56 6.51
C PHE A 205 -8.87 -22.60 7.45
N TYR A 206 -9.24 -22.62 8.72
CA TYR A 206 -8.57 -21.81 9.74
C TYR A 206 -7.07 -22.17 9.85
N ASP A 207 -6.75 -23.44 10.00
CA ASP A 207 -5.38 -23.91 10.19
C ASP A 207 -4.51 -23.70 8.95
N THR A 208 -5.05 -23.93 7.76
CA THR A 208 -4.28 -23.89 6.51
C THR A 208 -4.23 -22.52 5.83
N VAL A 209 -5.17 -21.62 6.14
CA VAL A 209 -5.30 -20.32 5.48
C VAL A 209 -5.28 -19.16 6.46
N ILE A 210 -6.20 -19.14 7.44
CA ILE A 210 -6.36 -17.99 8.33
C ILE A 210 -5.19 -17.87 9.31
N ALA A 211 -4.77 -18.95 9.94
CA ALA A 211 -3.66 -18.93 10.91
C ALA A 211 -2.32 -18.52 10.26
N PRO A 212 -1.93 -19.02 9.07
CA PRO A 212 -0.78 -18.49 8.34
C PRO A 212 -0.87 -17.00 8.03
N MET A 213 -2.06 -16.50 7.63
CA MET A 213 -2.27 -15.08 7.34
C MET A 213 -2.13 -14.20 8.57
N THR A 214 -2.76 -14.60 9.69
CA THR A 214 -2.75 -13.81 10.93
C THR A 214 -1.41 -13.82 11.63
N LYS A 215 -0.61 -14.88 11.46
CA LYS A 215 0.74 -15.04 12.01
C LYS A 215 1.85 -14.64 11.05
N TYR A 216 1.48 -14.11 9.87
CA TYR A 216 2.44 -13.78 8.83
C TYR A 216 3.44 -12.73 9.30
N GLN A 217 4.73 -12.99 9.06
CA GLN A 217 5.83 -12.10 9.42
C GLN A 217 6.43 -11.48 8.17
N ILE A 218 6.65 -10.18 8.20
CA ILE A 218 7.33 -9.43 7.12
C ILE A 218 8.76 -9.13 7.59
N PRO A 219 9.79 -9.48 6.81
CA PRO A 219 11.15 -8.99 7.06
C PRO A 219 11.16 -7.47 6.99
N VAL A 220 11.66 -6.83 8.04
CA VAL A 220 11.72 -5.37 8.15
C VAL A 220 13.15 -4.93 8.28
N ILE A 221 13.55 -3.96 7.47
CA ILE A 221 14.79 -3.21 7.60
C ILE A 221 14.43 -1.88 8.26
N GLN A 222 14.95 -1.64 9.44
CA GLN A 222 14.71 -0.42 10.19
C GLN A 222 15.95 0.47 10.18
N ILE A 223 15.81 1.68 9.67
CA ILE A 223 16.84 2.72 9.68
C ILE A 223 16.56 3.62 10.87
N GLY A 224 17.55 3.74 11.76
CA GLY A 224 17.45 4.60 12.93
C GLY A 224 17.50 6.07 12.54
N ASN A 225 17.03 6.92 13.46
CA ASN A 225 17.03 8.38 13.31
C ASN A 225 18.42 9.03 13.46
N ASP A 226 19.43 8.22 13.79
CA ASP A 226 20.85 8.59 13.91
C ASP A 226 21.63 8.46 12.57
N VAL A 227 20.96 8.02 11.51
CA VAL A 227 21.60 7.84 10.19
C VAL A 227 21.63 9.17 9.45
N PRO A 228 22.77 9.59 8.86
CA PRO A 228 22.88 10.84 8.11
C PRO A 228 21.90 10.91 6.95
N LYS A 229 21.39 12.11 6.65
CA LYS A 229 20.40 12.40 5.62
C LYS A 229 20.84 11.89 4.23
N GLU A 230 22.11 12.04 3.90
CA GLU A 230 22.71 11.60 2.64
C GLU A 230 22.62 10.06 2.49
N ALA A 231 22.88 9.34 3.58
CA ALA A 231 22.78 7.87 3.58
C ALA A 231 21.33 7.41 3.41
N VAL A 232 20.36 8.09 4.00
CA VAL A 232 18.93 7.80 3.80
C VAL A 232 18.53 8.04 2.34
N CYS A 233 18.98 9.14 1.72
CA CYS A 233 18.76 9.42 0.30
C CYS A 233 19.35 8.33 -0.60
N GLN A 234 20.57 7.88 -0.30
CA GLN A 234 21.24 6.82 -1.06
C GLN A 234 20.54 5.48 -0.94
N VAL A 235 20.01 5.16 0.24
CA VAL A 235 19.16 3.97 0.45
C VAL A 235 17.90 4.05 -0.40
N PHE A 236 17.24 5.21 -0.44
CA PHE A 236 16.07 5.44 -1.29
C PHE A 236 16.37 5.19 -2.78
N GLU A 237 17.47 5.72 -3.29
CA GLU A 237 17.88 5.51 -4.69
C GLU A 237 18.08 4.02 -5.00
N ASN A 238 18.78 3.31 -4.11
CA ASN A 238 19.12 1.92 -4.32
C ASN A 238 17.90 0.99 -4.25
N VAL A 239 16.95 1.25 -3.37
CA VAL A 239 15.76 0.42 -3.17
C VAL A 239 14.75 0.59 -4.30
N ASN A 240 14.68 1.76 -4.91
CA ASN A 240 13.72 2.04 -5.98
C ASN A 240 14.19 1.66 -7.40
N GLN A 241 15.36 1.01 -7.57
CA GLN A 241 15.88 0.58 -8.89
C GLN A 241 14.99 -0.42 -9.64
N GLY A 242 14.03 -1.07 -8.98
CA GLY A 242 13.06 -1.99 -9.60
C GLY A 242 11.65 -1.41 -9.83
N GLY A 243 11.43 -0.12 -9.50
CA GLY A 243 10.13 0.58 -9.63
C GLY A 243 10.23 1.86 -10.44
N VAL A 244 9.34 2.81 -10.19
CA VAL A 244 9.53 4.19 -10.66
C VAL A 244 10.64 4.77 -9.78
N SER A 245 11.84 4.96 -10.36
CA SER A 245 12.97 5.55 -9.65
C SER A 245 12.57 6.93 -9.10
N LEU A 246 12.80 7.14 -7.80
CA LEU A 246 12.76 8.48 -7.25
C LEU A 246 13.83 9.30 -7.99
N THR A 247 13.39 10.37 -8.59
CA THR A 247 14.32 11.29 -9.26
C THR A 247 15.10 12.07 -8.20
N VAL A 248 16.29 12.52 -8.54
CA VAL A 248 17.09 13.44 -7.69
C VAL A 248 16.22 14.63 -7.25
N PHE A 249 15.33 15.11 -8.13
CA PHE A 249 14.39 16.18 -7.82
C PHE A 249 13.43 15.83 -6.65
N GLU A 250 12.92 14.60 -6.58
CA GLU A 250 12.04 14.18 -5.49
C GLU A 250 12.76 14.06 -4.15
N LEU A 251 14.02 13.59 -4.18
CA LEU A 251 14.87 13.53 -2.99
C LEU A 251 15.22 14.93 -2.47
N VAL A 252 15.64 15.82 -3.37
CA VAL A 252 15.94 17.21 -3.03
C VAL A 252 14.68 17.93 -2.53
N THR A 253 13.52 17.68 -3.14
CA THR A 253 12.22 18.19 -2.66
C THR A 253 11.95 17.77 -1.23
N ALA A 254 12.18 16.49 -0.91
CA ALA A 254 12.00 15.96 0.43
C ALA A 254 12.94 16.61 1.45
N THR A 255 14.17 16.87 1.03
CA THR A 255 15.21 17.53 1.82
C THR A 255 14.81 18.95 2.19
N PHE A 256 14.38 19.75 1.23
CA PHE A 256 14.00 21.15 1.44
C PHE A 256 12.62 21.30 2.12
N ALA A 257 11.76 20.30 2.03
CA ALA A 257 10.48 20.31 2.74
C ALA A 257 10.66 20.38 4.28
N ALA A 258 11.79 19.89 4.80
CA ALA A 258 12.15 20.01 6.21
C ALA A 258 12.39 21.46 6.64
N ASP A 259 12.91 22.29 5.72
CA ASP A 259 13.20 23.71 5.95
C ASP A 259 12.00 24.63 5.60
N ASN A 260 10.79 24.06 5.49
CA ASN A 260 9.56 24.75 5.06
C ASN A 260 9.61 25.32 3.64
N PHE A 261 10.55 24.87 2.81
CA PHE A 261 10.65 25.25 1.42
C PHE A 261 9.90 24.28 0.51
N GLU A 262 8.92 24.77 -0.23
CA GLU A 262 8.06 23.95 -1.10
C GLU A 262 8.62 23.88 -2.54
N LEU A 263 9.74 23.20 -2.73
CA LEU A 263 10.43 23.10 -4.03
C LEU A 263 9.52 22.65 -5.18
N ARG A 264 8.53 21.78 -4.91
CA ARG A 264 7.53 21.37 -5.93
C ARG A 264 6.63 22.52 -6.36
N LYS A 265 6.23 23.36 -5.43
CA LYS A 265 5.38 24.52 -5.73
C LYS A 265 6.16 25.56 -6.53
N ASP A 266 7.36 25.86 -6.08
CA ASP A 266 8.30 26.73 -6.79
C ASP A 266 8.57 26.23 -8.22
N TRP A 267 8.85 24.92 -8.34
CA TRP A 267 9.03 24.28 -9.64
C TRP A 267 7.79 24.41 -10.53
N ALA A 268 6.60 24.20 -9.99
CA ALA A 268 5.37 24.33 -10.76
C ALA A 268 5.12 25.75 -11.25
N GLU A 269 5.46 26.76 -10.47
CA GLU A 269 5.39 28.16 -10.86
C GLU A 269 6.44 28.49 -11.96
N ILE A 270 7.69 28.11 -11.76
CA ILE A 270 8.77 28.26 -12.75
C ILE A 270 8.43 27.52 -14.05
N TRP A 271 7.89 26.30 -13.94
CA TRP A 271 7.46 25.53 -15.10
C TRP A 271 6.35 26.23 -15.90
N LYS A 272 5.42 26.89 -15.22
CA LYS A 272 4.35 27.66 -15.86
C LYS A 272 4.94 28.82 -16.66
N ASP A 273 5.93 29.51 -16.14
CA ASP A 273 6.61 30.61 -16.83
C ASP A 273 7.46 30.09 -18.00
N LEU A 274 8.20 28.99 -17.79
CA LEU A 274 8.97 28.34 -18.86
C LEU A 274 8.08 27.76 -19.96
N SER A 275 6.82 27.42 -19.68
CA SER A 275 5.89 26.93 -20.70
C SER A 275 5.63 27.95 -21.82
N THR A 276 5.77 29.23 -21.51
CA THR A 276 5.66 30.32 -22.49
C THR A 276 6.81 30.28 -23.52
N TYR A 277 8.01 29.87 -23.08
CA TYR A 277 9.18 29.69 -23.96
C TYR A 277 9.18 28.32 -24.65
N ARG A 278 8.41 27.37 -24.17
CA ARG A 278 8.29 26.01 -24.71
C ARG A 278 7.82 25.99 -26.17
N GLN A 279 6.98 26.92 -26.58
CA GLN A 279 6.51 27.03 -27.96
C GLN A 279 7.66 27.34 -28.94
N LEU A 280 8.74 27.93 -28.50
CA LEU A 280 9.92 28.23 -29.31
C LEU A 280 10.88 27.04 -29.46
N TYR A 281 10.83 26.05 -28.56
CA TYR A 281 11.80 24.94 -28.50
C TYR A 281 11.27 23.56 -28.97
N TYR A 282 10.00 23.44 -29.36
CA TYR A 282 9.29 22.18 -29.62
C TYR A 282 9.66 21.45 -30.93
N LYS A 283 10.83 21.71 -31.50
CA LYS A 283 11.31 20.89 -32.63
C LYS A 283 12.21 19.71 -32.24
N ARG A 284 12.50 19.45 -30.95
CA ARG A 284 13.28 18.28 -30.49
C ARG A 284 12.72 17.72 -29.17
N GLN A 285 12.11 16.62 -29.28
CA GLN A 285 11.57 15.58 -28.38
C GLN A 285 12.25 15.28 -27.03
N LYS A 286 12.62 16.22 -26.18
CA LYS A 286 12.91 15.92 -24.78
C LYS A 286 12.15 16.90 -23.89
N SER A 287 11.30 16.34 -22.99
CA SER A 287 10.66 17.13 -21.94
C SER A 287 11.72 17.50 -20.90
N PHE A 288 11.90 18.80 -20.63
CA PHE A 288 12.72 19.30 -19.53
C PHE A 288 12.12 18.85 -18.20
N THR A 289 12.92 18.23 -17.36
CA THR A 289 12.48 17.63 -16.10
C THR A 289 12.90 18.48 -14.89
N GLY A 290 12.32 18.22 -13.71
CA GLY A 290 12.76 18.82 -12.45
C GLY A 290 14.24 18.53 -12.15
N THR A 291 14.74 17.37 -12.55
CA THR A 291 16.17 17.01 -12.42
C THR A 291 17.05 17.87 -13.31
N ASP A 292 16.65 18.13 -14.56
CA ASP A 292 17.39 19.03 -15.46
C ASP A 292 17.45 20.45 -14.90
N PHE A 293 16.35 20.91 -14.27
CA PHE A 293 16.29 22.21 -13.58
C PHE A 293 17.29 22.28 -12.42
N LEU A 294 17.31 21.29 -11.53
CA LEU A 294 18.27 21.25 -10.43
C LEU A 294 19.71 21.21 -10.92
N THR A 295 19.97 20.43 -11.98
CA THR A 295 21.30 20.37 -12.60
C THR A 295 21.72 21.75 -13.11
N ALA A 296 20.80 22.45 -13.77
CA ALA A 296 21.08 23.82 -14.26
C ALA A 296 21.36 24.80 -13.12
N LEU A 297 20.58 24.77 -12.03
CA LEU A 297 20.80 25.59 -10.84
C LEU A 297 22.15 25.30 -10.18
N THR A 298 22.50 24.01 -10.04
CA THR A 298 23.78 23.61 -9.45
C THR A 298 24.95 24.10 -10.26
N LEU A 299 24.88 24.02 -11.61
CA LEU A 299 25.90 24.54 -12.51
C LEU A 299 26.02 26.05 -12.39
N LEU A 300 24.92 26.80 -12.36
CA LEU A 300 24.91 28.24 -12.18
C LEU A 300 25.52 28.66 -10.84
N ALA A 301 25.13 28.00 -9.74
CA ALA A 301 25.65 28.24 -8.41
C ALA A 301 27.19 27.98 -8.37
N SER A 302 27.64 26.88 -8.99
CA SER A 302 29.08 26.56 -9.08
C SER A 302 29.84 27.60 -9.87
N CYS A 303 29.30 28.05 -11.00
CA CYS A 303 29.94 29.12 -11.81
C CYS A 303 30.05 30.43 -11.01
N LEU A 304 29.02 30.79 -10.24
CA LEU A 304 29.03 32.02 -9.42
C LEU A 304 30.06 31.93 -8.28
N LEU A 305 30.25 30.75 -7.68
CA LEU A 305 31.26 30.56 -6.64
C LEU A 305 32.70 30.65 -7.17
N TYR A 306 32.93 30.24 -8.42
CA TYR A 306 34.27 30.32 -9.05
C TYR A 306 34.59 31.68 -9.67
N THR A 307 33.62 32.60 -9.79
CA THR A 307 33.82 33.95 -10.36
C THR A 307 33.89 35.05 -9.31
N SER A 308 33.86 34.71 -8.02
CA SER A 308 33.91 35.66 -6.88
C SER A 308 35.27 35.72 -6.18
N ASP A 309 36.37 35.24 -6.80
CA ASP A 309 37.75 35.42 -6.35
C ASP A 309 38.51 36.47 -7.21
#